data_95d4dd8f3a7d8aed187b5b83f6c6958e
#
_entry.id   95d4dd8f3a7d8aed187b5b83f6c6958e
#
_cell.length_a   1.000
_cell.length_b   1.000
_cell.length_c   1.000
_cell.angle_alpha   90.00
_cell.angle_beta   90.00
_cell.angle_gamma   90.00
#
_symmetry.space_group_name_H-M   'P 1'
#
loop_
_entity.id
_entity.type
_entity.pdbx_description
1 polymer ?
#
loop_
_entity_poly.entity_id
_entity_poly.type
_entity_poly.pdbx_seq_one_letter_code
_entity_poly.pdbx_strand_id
1 'polypeptide(L)'
;MIPELEIPHWADRHNYYWHSNRGPEDGIATTDLAKVFFDKCYVRPLVSSAWNIVNNEGHTDAQKADAWETIKKLDQNHNYSDSAVMLGGRLAQTAVDAVLIENRPLNLAVEDSLKAAESYKVRNWDDGSDAKNLALVKDELESVIKNSIEGIKEALFGKNQVIGEIELMGRLNGNLLPYNTRPDYDKCGDLKTKWSKTKKQHPLKDGKTMSVDRTPPSLPKDLSSGWNLRNVYQAAGFYALNGKKPPFLLYASKSDYRLFTQENCEQLQPDFLESTILRISQRNQSTEACLRLAQNQKELLGLQYPTFSNFFWKSAPPAYFKEAEKVWGDALNHA
;
A
#
# COMPACT_ATOMS: atom_id res chain seq x y z
N MET A 1 -23.73 2.89 25.44
CA MET A 1 -23.76 3.75 24.23
C MET A 1 -22.40 4.41 24.15
N ILE A 2 -21.56 4.06 23.17
CA ILE A 2 -20.31 4.76 22.92
C ILE A 2 -20.72 6.08 22.26
N PRO A 3 -20.36 7.25 22.81
CA PRO A 3 -20.71 8.51 22.19
C PRO A 3 -20.17 8.50 20.76
N GLU A 4 -21.01 8.88 19.80
CA GLU A 4 -20.52 9.16 18.45
C GLU A 4 -19.43 10.22 18.59
N LEU A 5 -18.25 9.95 18.01
CA LEU A 5 -17.23 10.95 17.91
C LEU A 5 -17.80 12.03 16.99
N GLU A 6 -18.10 13.18 17.54
CA GLU A 6 -18.23 14.37 16.71
C GLU A 6 -16.85 14.64 16.12
N ILE A 7 -16.67 14.19 14.89
CA ILE A 7 -15.47 14.52 14.14
C ILE A 7 -15.49 16.03 13.97
N PRO A 8 -14.44 16.75 14.38
CA PRO A 8 -14.40 18.19 14.23
C PRO A 8 -14.75 18.58 12.79
N HIS A 9 -15.47 19.66 12.59
CA HIS A 9 -15.93 20.14 11.28
C HIS A 9 -14.80 20.37 10.27
N TRP A 10 -13.55 20.55 10.75
CA TRP A 10 -12.35 20.68 9.92
C TRP A 10 -11.78 19.34 9.44
N ALA A 11 -12.28 18.21 9.96
CA ALA A 11 -11.82 16.88 9.60
C ALA A 11 -12.91 16.22 8.74
N ASP A 12 -12.62 15.96 7.47
CA ASP A 12 -13.52 15.20 6.62
C ASP A 12 -13.57 13.74 7.09
N ARG A 13 -14.80 13.24 7.33
CA ARG A 13 -15.05 11.85 7.70
C ARG A 13 -14.32 10.85 6.83
N HIS A 14 -14.32 11.05 5.52
CA HIS A 14 -13.70 10.16 4.55
C HIS A 14 -12.17 10.15 4.60
N ASN A 15 -11.55 11.15 5.19
CA ASN A 15 -10.10 11.26 5.27
C ASN A 15 -9.48 10.52 6.45
N TYR A 16 -10.28 10.03 7.40
CA TYR A 16 -9.80 9.44 8.65
C TYR A 16 -10.23 7.98 8.86
N TYR A 17 -10.51 7.26 7.79
CA TYR A 17 -10.69 5.82 7.86
C TYR A 17 -9.38 5.11 8.17
N TRP A 18 -9.46 4.11 9.03
CA TRP A 18 -8.34 3.26 9.33
C TRP A 18 -8.19 2.18 8.24
N HIS A 19 -7.10 2.21 7.53
CA HIS A 19 -6.78 1.16 6.56
C HIS A 19 -6.08 -0.01 7.22
N SER A 20 -6.39 -1.23 6.77
CA SER A 20 -5.79 -2.47 7.25
C SER A 20 -4.26 -2.52 7.15
N ASN A 21 -3.71 -1.87 6.14
CA ASN A 21 -2.26 -1.80 5.95
C ASN A 21 -1.56 -0.74 6.82
N ARG A 22 -2.27 -0.09 7.74
CA ARG A 22 -1.76 0.90 8.70
C ARG A 22 -1.73 0.38 10.12
N GLY A 23 -1.68 -0.94 10.27
CA GLY A 23 -1.58 -1.57 11.59
C GLY A 23 -0.29 -1.19 12.34
N PRO A 24 -0.28 -1.40 13.68
CA PRO A 24 0.93 -1.29 14.46
C PRO A 24 1.91 -2.38 14.01
N GLU A 25 3.16 -2.01 13.82
CA GLU A 25 4.24 -2.97 13.63
C GLU A 25 5.12 -2.93 14.87
N ASP A 26 5.40 -4.10 15.44
CA ASP A 26 6.33 -4.23 16.55
C ASP A 26 7.75 -3.88 16.05
N GLY A 27 8.23 -2.69 16.38
CA GLY A 27 9.56 -2.22 16.09
C GLY A 27 9.84 -1.71 14.68
N ILE A 28 8.88 -1.88 13.75
CA ILE A 28 8.97 -1.33 12.40
C ILE A 28 7.67 -0.56 12.12
N ALA A 29 7.68 0.73 12.36
CA ALA A 29 6.54 1.57 12.01
C ALA A 29 6.35 1.55 10.49
N THR A 30 5.37 0.81 9.98
CA THR A 30 5.03 0.78 8.55
C THR A 30 4.41 2.05 8.08
N THR A 31 3.67 2.70 8.95
CA THR A 31 3.02 3.95 8.63
C THR A 31 3.35 4.95 9.71
N ASP A 32 4.11 5.98 9.35
CA ASP A 32 4.28 7.15 10.18
C ASP A 32 2.98 7.97 10.13
N LEU A 33 2.27 8.01 11.27
CA LEU A 33 1.02 8.75 11.38
C LEU A 33 1.23 10.25 11.16
N ALA A 34 2.38 10.78 11.58
CA ALA A 34 2.74 12.16 11.30
C ALA A 34 2.75 12.43 9.79
N LYS A 35 3.33 11.52 8.98
CA LYS A 35 3.30 11.64 7.52
C LYS A 35 1.88 11.54 6.97
N VAL A 36 1.06 10.63 7.48
CA VAL A 36 -0.34 10.51 7.02
C VAL A 36 -1.13 11.78 7.28
N PHE A 37 -1.00 12.36 8.45
CA PHE A 37 -1.68 13.63 8.76
C PHE A 37 -1.06 14.80 8.01
N PHE A 38 0.25 14.82 7.81
CA PHE A 38 0.91 15.80 6.98
C PHE A 38 0.37 15.77 5.54
N ASP A 39 0.27 14.60 4.94
CA ASP A 39 -0.32 14.44 3.61
C ASP A 39 -1.76 14.95 3.57
N LYS A 40 -2.58 14.61 4.56
CA LYS A 40 -4.02 14.93 4.57
C LYS A 40 -4.31 16.38 4.96
N CYS A 41 -3.64 16.87 5.98
CA CYS A 41 -3.96 18.15 6.60
C CYS A 41 -3.14 19.33 6.06
N TYR A 42 -2.01 19.05 5.41
CA TYR A 42 -1.10 20.08 4.91
C TYR A 42 -0.88 19.98 3.40
N VAL A 43 -0.38 18.84 2.91
CA VAL A 43 0.01 18.72 1.49
C VAL A 43 -1.19 18.71 0.54
N ARG A 44 -2.22 17.88 0.82
CA ARG A 44 -3.41 17.81 -0.03
C ARG A 44 -4.16 19.13 -0.16
N PRO A 45 -4.39 19.91 0.90
CA PRO A 45 -4.97 21.25 0.78
C PRO A 45 -4.16 22.17 -0.12
N LEU A 46 -2.81 22.16 -0.01
CA LEU A 46 -1.93 22.94 -0.89
C LEU A 46 -2.08 22.52 -2.35
N VAL A 47 -2.04 21.23 -2.62
CA VAL A 47 -2.20 20.67 -3.98
C VAL A 47 -3.60 20.97 -4.53
N SER A 48 -4.66 20.78 -3.73
CA SER A 48 -6.02 21.12 -4.13
C SER A 48 -6.19 22.60 -4.46
N SER A 49 -5.61 23.47 -3.63
CA SER A 49 -5.60 24.93 -3.91
C SER A 49 -4.87 25.25 -5.21
N ALA A 50 -3.72 24.61 -5.44
CA ALA A 50 -2.95 24.79 -6.67
C ALA A 50 -3.74 24.33 -7.91
N TRP A 51 -4.42 23.18 -7.85
CA TRP A 51 -5.29 22.70 -8.92
C TRP A 51 -6.46 23.66 -9.18
N ASN A 52 -7.06 24.22 -8.14
CA ASN A 52 -8.12 25.23 -8.30
C ASN A 52 -7.61 26.48 -9.02
N ILE A 53 -6.39 26.94 -8.73
CA ILE A 53 -5.77 28.09 -9.42
C ILE A 53 -5.52 27.76 -10.89
N VAL A 54 -4.96 26.58 -11.20
CA VAL A 54 -4.67 26.15 -12.58
C VAL A 54 -5.94 26.08 -13.42
N ASN A 55 -7.02 25.55 -12.85
CA ASN A 55 -8.27 25.31 -13.56
C ASN A 55 -9.22 26.51 -13.60
N ASN A 56 -8.92 27.59 -12.90
CA ASN A 56 -9.77 28.79 -12.85
C ASN A 56 -9.27 29.86 -13.83
N GLU A 57 -10.14 30.31 -14.71
CA GLU A 57 -9.83 31.34 -15.71
C GLU A 57 -9.54 32.72 -15.11
N GLY A 58 -10.01 32.98 -13.87
CA GLY A 58 -9.80 34.26 -13.18
C GLY A 58 -8.38 34.51 -12.66
N HIS A 59 -7.46 33.53 -12.78
CA HIS A 59 -6.06 33.69 -12.36
C HIS A 59 -5.14 34.04 -13.52
N THR A 60 -4.10 34.83 -13.22
CA THR A 60 -3.07 35.20 -14.20
C THR A 60 -2.19 34.04 -14.58
N ASP A 61 -1.54 34.09 -15.75
CA ASP A 61 -0.62 33.06 -16.21
C ASP A 61 0.55 32.83 -15.22
N ALA A 62 1.03 33.91 -14.58
CA ALA A 62 2.05 33.78 -13.54
C ALA A 62 1.57 33.00 -12.32
N GLN A 63 0.34 33.24 -11.84
CA GLN A 63 -0.26 32.50 -10.73
C GLN A 63 -0.48 31.02 -11.10
N LYS A 64 -0.93 30.73 -12.33
CA LYS A 64 -1.09 29.38 -12.83
C LYS A 64 0.24 28.65 -12.96
N ALA A 65 1.29 29.34 -13.42
CA ALA A 65 2.63 28.75 -13.51
C ALA A 65 3.19 28.40 -12.12
N ASP A 66 3.04 29.25 -11.12
CA ASP A 66 3.49 28.98 -9.74
C ASP A 66 2.69 27.83 -9.10
N ALA A 67 1.37 27.81 -9.29
CA ALA A 67 0.51 26.71 -8.85
C ALA A 67 0.90 25.38 -9.52
N TRP A 68 1.23 25.41 -10.82
CA TRP A 68 1.70 24.22 -11.54
C TRP A 68 3.02 23.69 -11.01
N GLU A 69 3.94 24.56 -10.61
CA GLU A 69 5.18 24.15 -9.94
C GLU A 69 4.92 23.50 -8.57
N THR A 70 3.91 23.97 -7.84
CA THR A 70 3.48 23.33 -6.58
C THR A 70 2.94 21.92 -6.83
N ILE A 71 2.07 21.74 -7.85
CA ILE A 71 1.54 20.43 -8.24
C ILE A 71 2.67 19.48 -8.61
N LYS A 72 3.58 19.90 -9.49
CA LYS A 72 4.73 19.07 -9.91
C LYS A 72 5.59 18.60 -8.73
N LYS A 73 5.75 19.44 -7.71
CA LYS A 73 6.60 19.16 -6.56
C LYS A 73 5.92 18.29 -5.49
N LEU A 74 4.63 18.50 -5.27
CA LEU A 74 3.92 17.95 -4.11
C LEU A 74 2.82 16.93 -4.45
N ASP A 75 2.23 17.00 -5.65
CA ASP A 75 1.17 16.04 -6.01
C ASP A 75 1.76 14.67 -6.27
N GLN A 76 1.57 13.78 -5.31
CA GLN A 76 2.02 12.40 -5.42
C GLN A 76 1.31 11.65 -6.54
N ASN A 77 0.04 11.96 -6.82
CA ASN A 77 -0.69 11.32 -7.91
C ASN A 77 -0.16 11.75 -9.27
N HIS A 78 0.29 13.00 -9.40
CA HIS A 78 0.94 13.49 -10.62
C HIS A 78 2.34 12.89 -10.81
N ASN A 79 3.09 12.70 -9.71
CA ASN A 79 4.47 12.23 -9.73
C ASN A 79 4.61 10.72 -9.48
N TYR A 80 3.54 10.08 -8.98
CA TYR A 80 3.56 8.69 -8.62
C TYR A 80 3.20 7.84 -9.84
N SER A 81 4.22 7.32 -10.49
CA SER A 81 4.06 6.14 -11.34
C SER A 81 4.38 4.91 -10.50
N ASP A 82 3.54 3.88 -10.58
CA ASP A 82 3.91 2.59 -10.01
C ASP A 82 5.28 2.14 -10.54
N SER A 83 6.03 1.38 -9.74
CA SER A 83 7.19 0.69 -10.29
C SER A 83 6.74 -0.44 -11.21
N ALA A 84 7.60 -0.88 -12.11
CA ALA A 84 7.33 -2.03 -12.96
C ALA A 84 6.88 -3.27 -12.15
N VAL A 85 7.44 -3.47 -10.95
CA VAL A 85 7.05 -4.56 -10.03
C VAL A 85 5.62 -4.37 -9.49
N MET A 86 5.21 -3.15 -9.14
CA MET A 86 3.85 -2.86 -8.69
C MET A 86 2.84 -3.00 -9.82
N LEU A 87 3.21 -2.53 -11.02
CA LEU A 87 2.43 -2.76 -12.24
C LEU A 87 2.22 -4.25 -12.47
N GLY A 88 3.30 -5.05 -12.40
CA GLY A 88 3.22 -6.51 -12.54
C GLY A 88 2.21 -7.15 -11.58
N GLY A 89 2.20 -6.70 -10.34
CA GLY A 89 1.23 -7.16 -9.34
C GLY A 89 -0.22 -6.89 -9.76
N ARG A 90 -0.51 -5.66 -10.20
CA ARG A 90 -1.86 -5.30 -10.68
C ARG A 90 -2.27 -6.04 -11.94
N LEU A 91 -1.36 -6.17 -12.90
CA LEU A 91 -1.63 -6.90 -14.15
C LEU A 91 -1.90 -8.38 -13.88
N ALA A 92 -1.13 -8.99 -12.97
CA ALA A 92 -1.36 -10.37 -12.57
C ALA A 92 -2.74 -10.52 -11.89
N GLN A 93 -3.10 -9.64 -10.95
CA GLN A 93 -4.40 -9.67 -10.30
C GLN A 93 -5.54 -9.47 -11.32
N THR A 94 -5.47 -8.47 -12.19
CA THR A 94 -6.46 -8.24 -13.24
C THR A 94 -6.67 -9.47 -14.13
N ALA A 95 -5.58 -10.14 -14.54
CA ALA A 95 -5.68 -11.35 -15.35
C ALA A 95 -6.29 -12.53 -14.58
N VAL A 96 -5.93 -12.69 -13.29
CA VAL A 96 -6.51 -13.72 -12.42
C VAL A 96 -8.01 -13.49 -12.24
N ASP A 97 -8.44 -12.24 -12.03
CA ASP A 97 -9.85 -11.87 -11.90
C ASP A 97 -10.60 -12.16 -13.20
N ALA A 98 -10.04 -11.79 -14.36
CA ALA A 98 -10.62 -12.10 -15.67
C ALA A 98 -10.84 -13.61 -15.86
N VAL A 99 -9.89 -14.44 -15.43
CA VAL A 99 -10.00 -15.91 -15.58
C VAL A 99 -10.98 -16.51 -14.56
N LEU A 100 -10.88 -16.13 -13.28
CA LEU A 100 -11.63 -16.80 -12.20
C LEU A 100 -13.05 -16.25 -12.01
N ILE A 101 -13.27 -14.98 -12.33
CA ILE A 101 -14.54 -14.30 -12.09
C ILE A 101 -15.31 -14.13 -13.40
N GLU A 102 -14.63 -13.68 -14.47
CA GLU A 102 -15.27 -13.41 -15.76
C GLU A 102 -15.25 -14.64 -16.70
N ASN A 103 -14.61 -15.74 -16.30
CA ASN A 103 -14.42 -16.97 -17.09
C ASN A 103 -13.71 -16.73 -18.45
N ARG A 104 -12.83 -15.71 -18.50
CA ARG A 104 -12.05 -15.40 -19.68
C ARG A 104 -10.97 -16.48 -19.93
N PRO A 105 -10.70 -16.90 -21.15
CA PRO A 105 -9.61 -17.83 -21.45
C PRO A 105 -8.25 -17.27 -20.99
N LEU A 106 -7.45 -18.10 -20.32
CA LEU A 106 -6.17 -17.70 -19.72
C LEU A 106 -5.23 -17.03 -20.71
N ASN A 107 -5.09 -17.59 -21.91
CA ASN A 107 -4.23 -17.04 -22.95
C ASN A 107 -4.61 -15.61 -23.37
N LEU A 108 -5.91 -15.30 -23.42
CA LEU A 108 -6.40 -13.96 -23.73
C LEU A 108 -6.18 -12.99 -22.55
N ALA A 109 -6.40 -13.43 -21.31
CA ALA A 109 -6.11 -12.61 -20.14
C ALA A 109 -4.63 -12.25 -19.99
N VAL A 110 -3.74 -13.19 -20.33
CA VAL A 110 -2.28 -12.97 -20.38
C VAL A 110 -1.91 -12.00 -21.49
N GLU A 111 -2.47 -12.17 -22.68
CA GLU A 111 -2.22 -11.28 -23.82
C GLU A 111 -2.62 -9.84 -23.52
N ASP A 112 -3.79 -9.62 -22.94
CA ASP A 112 -4.26 -8.28 -22.54
C ASP A 112 -3.34 -7.64 -21.50
N SER A 113 -2.88 -8.42 -20.52
CA SER A 113 -1.96 -7.94 -19.50
C SER A 113 -0.58 -7.58 -20.07
N LEU A 114 -0.09 -8.35 -21.04
CA LEU A 114 1.15 -8.03 -21.76
C LEU A 114 1.01 -6.75 -22.60
N LYS A 115 -0.11 -6.57 -23.31
CA LYS A 115 -0.41 -5.34 -24.04
C LYS A 115 -0.48 -4.13 -23.10
N ALA A 116 -1.11 -4.28 -21.92
CA ALA A 116 -1.14 -3.23 -20.91
C ALA A 116 0.26 -2.89 -20.37
N ALA A 117 1.13 -3.89 -20.20
CA ALA A 117 2.53 -3.67 -19.82
C ALA A 117 3.35 -2.91 -20.87
N GLU A 118 2.98 -2.97 -22.15
CA GLU A 118 3.65 -2.22 -23.23
C GLU A 118 3.39 -0.72 -23.14
N SER A 119 2.22 -0.32 -22.65
CA SER A 119 1.86 1.08 -22.48
C SER A 119 2.50 1.75 -21.24
N TYR A 120 3.23 0.99 -20.43
CA TYR A 120 3.85 1.50 -19.21
C TYR A 120 4.99 2.47 -19.52
N LYS A 121 4.94 3.64 -18.88
CA LYS A 121 6.00 4.64 -18.95
C LYS A 121 7.02 4.38 -17.86
N VAL A 122 8.22 3.98 -18.26
CA VAL A 122 9.36 3.80 -17.36
C VAL A 122 9.67 5.10 -16.61
N ARG A 123 10.03 4.99 -15.35
CA ARG A 123 10.37 6.13 -14.49
C ARG A 123 11.67 6.79 -14.93
N ASN A 124 11.60 8.09 -15.21
CA ASN A 124 12.75 8.86 -15.71
C ASN A 124 13.80 9.19 -14.63
N TRP A 125 13.47 9.03 -13.35
CA TRP A 125 14.37 9.29 -12.22
C TRP A 125 15.02 8.04 -11.66
N ASP A 126 14.77 6.91 -12.29
CA ASP A 126 15.36 5.62 -11.95
C ASP A 126 16.69 5.43 -12.69
N ASP A 127 17.62 4.71 -12.08
CA ASP A 127 18.94 4.35 -12.64
C ASP A 127 18.87 3.34 -13.80
N GLY A 128 17.72 3.19 -14.41
CA GLY A 128 17.43 2.21 -15.46
C GLY A 128 17.00 0.84 -14.91
N SER A 129 16.90 0.69 -13.57
CA SER A 129 16.47 -0.58 -12.97
C SER A 129 15.00 -0.86 -13.22
N ASP A 130 14.16 0.17 -13.35
CA ASP A 130 12.73 0.01 -13.60
C ASP A 130 12.45 -0.57 -15.01
N ALA A 131 13.19 -0.14 -16.03
CA ALA A 131 13.10 -0.70 -17.37
C ALA A 131 13.49 -2.20 -17.40
N LYS A 132 14.57 -2.55 -16.69
CA LYS A 132 15.00 -3.94 -16.54
C LYS A 132 13.98 -4.78 -15.78
N ASN A 133 13.40 -4.23 -14.70
CA ASN A 133 12.35 -4.89 -13.96
C ASN A 133 11.07 -5.07 -14.78
N LEU A 134 10.73 -4.11 -15.67
CA LEU A 134 9.61 -4.27 -16.60
C LEU A 134 9.81 -5.45 -17.55
N ALA A 135 11.03 -5.61 -18.08
CA ALA A 135 11.36 -6.76 -18.92
C ALA A 135 11.20 -8.09 -18.16
N LEU A 136 11.64 -8.14 -16.90
CA LEU A 136 11.45 -9.31 -16.02
C LEU A 136 9.97 -9.59 -15.73
N VAL A 137 9.18 -8.55 -15.47
CA VAL A 137 7.73 -8.68 -15.27
C VAL A 137 7.06 -9.28 -16.50
N LYS A 138 7.36 -8.77 -17.70
CA LYS A 138 6.80 -9.31 -18.95
C LYS A 138 7.17 -10.77 -19.17
N ASP A 139 8.41 -11.15 -18.89
CA ASP A 139 8.92 -12.53 -19.01
C ASP A 139 8.26 -13.50 -18.03
N GLU A 140 7.89 -13.02 -16.84
CA GLU A 140 7.37 -13.87 -15.74
C GLU A 140 5.85 -13.86 -15.63
N LEU A 141 5.15 -12.92 -16.28
CA LEU A 141 3.75 -12.60 -16.06
C LEU A 141 2.84 -13.82 -16.22
N GLU A 142 2.97 -14.56 -17.29
CA GLU A 142 2.15 -15.76 -17.54
C GLU A 142 2.28 -16.81 -16.44
N SER A 143 3.52 -17.09 -16.01
CA SER A 143 3.79 -18.07 -14.97
C SER A 143 3.25 -17.62 -13.61
N VAL A 144 3.40 -16.33 -13.27
CA VAL A 144 2.85 -15.75 -12.05
C VAL A 144 1.32 -15.83 -12.03
N ILE A 145 0.67 -15.53 -13.17
CA ILE A 145 -0.80 -15.66 -13.30
C ILE A 145 -1.25 -17.11 -13.09
N LYS A 146 -0.59 -18.07 -13.77
CA LYS A 146 -0.91 -19.50 -13.61
C LYS A 146 -0.82 -19.97 -12.16
N ASN A 147 0.30 -19.69 -11.50
CA ASN A 147 0.53 -20.05 -10.11
C ASN A 147 -0.44 -19.34 -9.15
N SER A 148 -0.83 -18.10 -9.45
CA SER A 148 -1.85 -17.40 -8.68
C SER A 148 -3.22 -18.06 -8.81
N ILE A 149 -3.62 -18.46 -10.01
CA ILE A 149 -4.90 -19.14 -10.26
C ILE A 149 -4.95 -20.48 -9.54
N GLU A 150 -3.87 -21.28 -9.61
CA GLU A 150 -3.77 -22.56 -8.93
C GLU A 150 -3.89 -22.40 -7.41
N GLY A 151 -3.15 -21.48 -6.82
CA GLY A 151 -3.19 -21.23 -5.39
C GLY A 151 -4.55 -20.68 -4.91
N ILE A 152 -5.24 -19.85 -5.68
CA ILE A 152 -6.59 -19.37 -5.34
C ILE A 152 -7.61 -20.52 -5.44
N LYS A 153 -7.52 -21.38 -6.45
CA LYS A 153 -8.37 -22.54 -6.57
C LYS A 153 -8.17 -23.53 -5.41
N GLU A 154 -6.93 -23.69 -4.94
CA GLU A 154 -6.63 -24.47 -3.75
C GLU A 154 -7.25 -23.84 -2.49
N ALA A 155 -7.04 -22.53 -2.28
CA ALA A 155 -7.58 -21.81 -1.12
C ALA A 155 -9.12 -21.83 -1.06
N LEU A 156 -9.76 -21.83 -2.22
CA LEU A 156 -11.22 -21.78 -2.36
C LEU A 156 -11.80 -23.13 -2.83
N PHE A 157 -11.11 -24.23 -2.56
CA PHE A 157 -11.54 -25.56 -2.95
C PHE A 157 -13.00 -25.84 -2.53
N GLY A 158 -13.78 -26.35 -3.46
CA GLY A 158 -15.22 -26.65 -3.24
C GLY A 158 -16.15 -25.46 -3.41
N LYS A 159 -15.66 -24.25 -3.71
CA LYS A 159 -16.54 -23.11 -4.06
C LYS A 159 -16.90 -23.12 -5.55
N ASN A 160 -18.17 -22.88 -5.81
CA ASN A 160 -18.71 -22.83 -7.18
C ASN A 160 -18.40 -21.52 -7.89
N GLN A 161 -18.15 -20.45 -7.13
CA GLN A 161 -17.89 -19.12 -7.67
C GLN A 161 -16.88 -18.40 -6.79
N VAL A 162 -15.92 -17.75 -7.42
CA VAL A 162 -14.97 -16.84 -6.78
C VAL A 162 -15.55 -15.42 -6.78
N ILE A 163 -15.50 -14.76 -5.64
CA ILE A 163 -15.86 -13.36 -5.49
C ILE A 163 -14.56 -12.55 -5.51
N GLY A 164 -14.48 -11.53 -6.36
CA GLY A 164 -13.33 -10.63 -6.47
C GLY A 164 -13.23 -9.61 -5.32
N GLU A 165 -12.39 -8.62 -5.53
CA GLU A 165 -12.15 -7.54 -4.56
C GLU A 165 -13.46 -6.93 -4.06
N ILE A 166 -13.57 -6.81 -2.76
CA ILE A 166 -14.71 -6.17 -2.11
C ILE A 166 -14.24 -5.30 -0.95
N GLU A 167 -14.81 -4.12 -0.84
CA GLU A 167 -14.55 -3.24 0.30
C GLU A 167 -15.35 -3.70 1.53
N LEU A 168 -14.65 -3.94 2.63
CA LEU A 168 -15.23 -4.19 3.93
C LEU A 168 -15.01 -2.99 4.83
N MET A 169 -16.08 -2.46 5.38
CA MET A 169 -16.03 -1.33 6.30
C MET A 169 -16.81 -1.65 7.58
N GLY A 170 -16.22 -1.35 8.72
CA GLY A 170 -16.84 -1.55 10.02
C GLY A 170 -16.04 -0.91 11.14
N ARG A 171 -16.51 -1.01 12.35
CA ARG A 171 -15.78 -0.51 13.53
C ARG A 171 -15.09 -1.67 14.22
N LEU A 172 -13.80 -1.51 14.50
CA LEU A 172 -13.09 -2.38 15.42
C LEU A 172 -13.52 -2.02 16.86
N ASN A 173 -13.50 -3.01 17.73
CA ASN A 173 -13.97 -2.84 19.10
C ASN A 173 -13.21 -1.70 19.82
N GLY A 174 -13.94 -0.75 20.38
CA GLY A 174 -13.39 0.42 21.06
C GLY A 174 -12.96 1.57 20.14
N ASN A 175 -13.04 1.43 18.81
CA ASN A 175 -12.77 2.51 17.88
C ASN A 175 -14.05 3.29 17.53
N LEU A 176 -13.90 4.58 17.32
CA LEU A 176 -14.96 5.50 16.94
C LEU A 176 -15.02 5.69 15.42
N LEU A 177 -13.84 5.74 14.77
CA LEU A 177 -13.73 5.83 13.33
C LEU A 177 -13.86 4.46 12.67
N PRO A 178 -14.46 4.39 11.49
CA PRO A 178 -14.56 3.14 10.76
C PRO A 178 -13.17 2.65 10.32
N TYR A 179 -13.02 1.33 10.31
CA TYR A 179 -11.88 0.62 9.75
C TYR A 179 -12.27 0.09 8.38
N ASN A 180 -11.40 0.29 7.41
CA ASN A 180 -11.60 -0.12 6.03
C ASN A 180 -10.54 -1.13 5.62
N THR A 181 -10.96 -2.17 4.91
CA THR A 181 -10.07 -3.17 4.33
C THR A 181 -10.63 -3.71 3.02
N ARG A 182 -9.76 -4.22 2.15
CA ARG A 182 -10.12 -4.76 0.83
C ARG A 182 -9.41 -6.07 0.60
N PRO A 183 -10.04 -7.20 0.93
CA PRO A 183 -9.58 -8.50 0.48
C PRO A 183 -9.74 -8.65 -1.03
N ASP A 184 -8.76 -9.30 -1.67
CA ASP A 184 -8.78 -9.53 -3.11
C ASP A 184 -9.82 -10.61 -3.47
N TYR A 185 -10.03 -11.61 -2.61
CA TYR A 185 -10.90 -12.75 -2.88
C TYR A 185 -11.77 -13.14 -1.69
N ASP A 186 -13.03 -13.43 -1.98
CA ASP A 186 -14.02 -14.05 -1.09
C ASP A 186 -14.17 -13.39 0.29
N LYS A 187 -13.87 -12.10 0.38
CA LYS A 187 -13.87 -11.30 1.61
C LYS A 187 -12.83 -11.72 2.65
N CYS A 188 -11.91 -12.62 2.31
CA CYS A 188 -10.91 -13.13 3.26
C CYS A 188 -9.54 -13.44 2.65
N GLY A 189 -9.40 -13.44 1.35
CA GLY A 189 -8.15 -13.79 0.67
C GLY A 189 -7.39 -12.58 0.14
N ASP A 190 -6.05 -12.69 0.09
CA ASP A 190 -5.17 -11.65 -0.43
C ASP A 190 -4.02 -12.27 -1.24
N LEU A 191 -3.79 -11.74 -2.44
CA LEU A 191 -2.76 -12.18 -3.38
C LEU A 191 -1.55 -11.26 -3.33
N LYS A 192 -0.38 -11.83 -3.11
CA LYS A 192 0.91 -11.15 -3.12
C LYS A 192 1.83 -11.73 -4.18
N THR A 193 2.10 -11.01 -5.23
CA THR A 193 3.01 -11.45 -6.29
C THR A 193 4.47 -11.16 -5.94
N LYS A 194 5.36 -12.06 -6.35
CA LYS A 194 6.82 -11.94 -6.17
C LYS A 194 7.51 -12.05 -7.51
N TRP A 195 8.31 -11.03 -7.81
CA TRP A 195 8.99 -10.87 -9.10
C TRP A 195 10.50 -10.98 -8.93
N SER A 196 11.18 -11.47 -9.96
CA SER A 196 12.64 -11.31 -10.05
C SER A 196 13.02 -9.83 -10.03
N LYS A 197 14.18 -9.53 -9.49
CA LYS A 197 14.71 -8.17 -9.43
C LYS A 197 16.11 -8.12 -10.02
N THR A 198 16.43 -7.03 -10.69
CA THR A 198 17.81 -6.70 -11.01
C THR A 198 18.55 -6.32 -9.73
N LYS A 199 19.74 -6.87 -9.50
CA LYS A 199 20.58 -6.40 -8.40
C LYS A 199 21.15 -5.02 -8.76
N LYS A 200 21.16 -4.11 -7.79
CA LYS A 200 22.04 -2.93 -7.86
C LYS A 200 23.47 -3.43 -7.98
N GLN A 201 24.20 -2.89 -8.96
CA GLN A 201 25.62 -3.15 -9.09
C GLN A 201 26.32 -2.66 -7.79
N HIS A 202 26.93 -3.57 -7.05
CA HIS A 202 27.83 -3.17 -5.98
C HIS A 202 29.21 -3.01 -6.61
N PRO A 203 29.86 -1.83 -6.48
CA PRO A 203 31.24 -1.70 -6.89
C PRO A 203 32.09 -2.66 -6.06
N LEU A 204 32.86 -3.52 -6.72
CA LEU A 204 33.86 -4.35 -6.10
C LEU A 204 35.05 -3.46 -5.68
N LYS A 205 35.78 -3.88 -4.62
CA LYS A 205 36.97 -3.16 -4.12
C LYS A 205 38.09 -2.98 -5.15
N ASP A 206 38.03 -3.72 -6.27
CA ASP A 206 39.00 -3.68 -7.37
C ASP A 206 38.53 -2.83 -8.58
N GLY A 207 37.48 -2.02 -8.42
CA GLY A 207 36.96 -1.17 -9.47
C GLY A 207 36.15 -1.90 -10.54
N LYS A 208 35.97 -3.21 -10.43
CA LYS A 208 35.10 -3.99 -11.33
C LYS A 208 33.67 -4.00 -10.81
N THR A 209 32.73 -3.92 -11.73
CA THR A 209 31.31 -4.13 -11.43
C THR A 209 30.93 -5.57 -11.72
N MET A 210 30.43 -6.28 -10.72
CA MET A 210 29.86 -7.61 -10.96
C MET A 210 28.41 -7.44 -11.37
N SER A 211 28.08 -7.72 -12.61
CA SER A 211 26.68 -7.85 -13.07
C SER A 211 26.14 -9.18 -12.57
N VAL A 212 25.33 -9.15 -11.53
CA VAL A 212 24.50 -10.30 -11.19
C VAL A 212 23.15 -10.07 -11.85
N ASP A 213 22.92 -10.77 -12.94
CA ASP A 213 21.86 -10.47 -13.88
C ASP A 213 20.44 -10.59 -13.33
N ARG A 214 20.19 -11.43 -12.32
CA ARG A 214 18.84 -11.70 -11.85
C ARG A 214 18.84 -12.26 -10.43
N THR A 215 18.09 -11.65 -9.50
CA THR A 215 17.76 -12.29 -8.23
C THR A 215 16.40 -12.95 -8.39
N PRO A 216 16.29 -14.29 -8.28
CA PRO A 216 15.02 -14.98 -8.39
C PRO A 216 14.08 -14.53 -7.25
N PRO A 217 12.76 -14.57 -7.47
CA PRO A 217 11.80 -14.27 -6.43
C PRO A 217 11.89 -15.34 -5.33
N SER A 218 11.84 -14.89 -4.08
CA SER A 218 11.77 -15.78 -2.93
C SER A 218 10.39 -15.69 -2.31
N LEU A 219 9.70 -16.83 -2.23
CA LEU A 219 8.46 -16.93 -1.46
C LEU A 219 8.78 -16.92 0.05
N PRO A 220 7.96 -16.27 0.87
CA PRO A 220 8.18 -16.24 2.31
C PRO A 220 8.14 -17.66 2.89
N LYS A 221 9.02 -17.94 3.84
CA LYS A 221 8.99 -19.21 4.58
C LYS A 221 7.91 -19.21 5.67
N ASP A 222 7.71 -18.04 6.26
CA ASP A 222 6.74 -17.78 7.33
C ASP A 222 6.25 -16.31 7.25
N LEU A 223 5.31 -15.98 8.12
CA LEU A 223 4.70 -14.64 8.21
C LEU A 223 5.09 -13.90 9.50
N SER A 224 6.12 -14.34 10.20
CA SER A 224 6.45 -13.87 11.55
C SER A 224 7.15 -12.50 11.60
N SER A 225 7.64 -12.00 10.47
CA SER A 225 8.47 -10.78 10.49
C SER A 225 8.35 -9.91 9.24
N GLY A 226 8.75 -8.66 9.38
CA GLY A 226 8.90 -7.68 8.30
C GLY A 226 7.63 -7.45 7.51
N TRP A 227 7.75 -7.36 6.19
CA TRP A 227 6.62 -7.14 5.29
C TRP A 227 5.58 -8.27 5.30
N ASN A 228 5.99 -9.48 5.64
CA ASN A 228 5.06 -10.62 5.70
C ASN A 228 4.13 -10.48 6.90
N LEU A 229 4.65 -10.10 8.07
CA LEU A 229 3.83 -9.82 9.25
C LEU A 229 2.83 -8.68 9.01
N ARG A 230 3.23 -7.68 8.22
CA ARG A 230 2.32 -6.61 7.81
C ARG A 230 1.10 -7.13 7.04
N ASN A 231 1.29 -8.12 6.18
CA ASN A 231 0.17 -8.74 5.46
C ASN A 231 -0.75 -9.50 6.43
N VAL A 232 -0.22 -10.02 7.54
CA VAL A 232 -1.05 -10.59 8.62
C VAL A 232 -1.93 -9.52 9.28
N TYR A 233 -1.45 -8.29 9.47
CA TYR A 233 -2.28 -7.20 10.00
C TYR A 233 -3.44 -6.86 9.04
N GLN A 234 -3.18 -6.92 7.74
CA GLN A 234 -4.23 -6.78 6.73
C GLN A 234 -5.25 -7.92 6.84
N ALA A 235 -4.77 -9.16 6.93
CA ALA A 235 -5.62 -10.35 7.11
C ALA A 235 -6.44 -10.32 8.41
N ALA A 236 -5.89 -9.77 9.50
CA ALA A 236 -6.63 -9.55 10.74
C ALA A 236 -7.81 -8.59 10.55
N GLY A 237 -7.66 -7.57 9.69
CA GLY A 237 -8.77 -6.70 9.29
C GLY A 237 -9.87 -7.46 8.54
N PHE A 238 -9.51 -8.36 7.61
CA PHE A 238 -10.48 -9.23 6.92
C PHE A 238 -11.24 -10.10 7.93
N TYR A 239 -10.52 -10.76 8.82
CA TYR A 239 -11.08 -11.60 9.85
C TYR A 239 -12.06 -10.82 10.74
N ALA A 240 -11.68 -9.63 11.19
CA ALA A 240 -12.52 -8.80 12.05
C ALA A 240 -13.84 -8.39 11.39
N LEU A 241 -13.80 -8.00 10.11
CA LEU A 241 -14.94 -7.42 9.41
C LEU A 241 -15.76 -8.45 8.61
N ASN A 242 -15.28 -9.67 8.47
CA ASN A 242 -15.97 -10.74 7.75
C ASN A 242 -16.53 -11.84 8.68
N GLY A 243 -16.99 -11.45 9.86
CA GLY A 243 -17.60 -12.40 10.80
C GLY A 243 -16.65 -13.48 11.32
N LYS A 244 -15.38 -13.15 11.49
CA LYS A 244 -14.30 -14.04 11.98
C LYS A 244 -14.06 -15.27 11.08
N LYS A 245 -14.30 -15.13 9.78
CA LYS A 245 -13.94 -16.19 8.83
C LYS A 245 -12.43 -16.24 8.65
N PRO A 246 -11.82 -17.44 8.66
CA PRO A 246 -10.39 -17.60 8.50
C PRO A 246 -9.89 -16.95 7.21
N PRO A 247 -8.88 -16.07 7.28
CA PRO A 247 -8.27 -15.49 6.09
C PRO A 247 -7.23 -16.43 5.49
N PHE A 248 -6.89 -16.19 4.22
CA PHE A 248 -5.71 -16.77 3.60
C PHE A 248 -4.83 -15.72 2.95
N LEU A 249 -3.53 -16.01 2.88
CA LEU A 249 -2.54 -15.20 2.17
C LEU A 249 -1.84 -16.08 1.14
N LEU A 250 -1.96 -15.70 -0.12
CA LEU A 250 -1.31 -16.38 -1.23
C LEU A 250 -0.14 -15.58 -1.75
N TYR A 251 1.03 -16.18 -1.79
CA TYR A 251 2.20 -15.63 -2.44
C TYR A 251 2.50 -16.41 -3.71
N ALA A 252 2.49 -15.75 -4.86
CA ALA A 252 2.79 -16.37 -6.14
C ALA A 252 4.02 -15.76 -6.80
N SER A 253 4.83 -16.60 -7.44
CA SER A 253 5.99 -16.23 -8.24
C SER A 253 5.98 -17.00 -9.56
N LYS A 254 6.95 -16.75 -10.42
CA LYS A 254 7.08 -17.52 -11.68
C LYS A 254 7.31 -19.01 -11.50
N SER A 255 7.94 -19.42 -10.40
CA SER A 255 8.38 -20.80 -10.20
C SER A 255 7.41 -21.61 -9.35
N ASP A 256 6.64 -20.95 -8.49
CA ASP A 256 5.81 -21.65 -7.48
C ASP A 256 4.87 -20.65 -6.80
N TYR A 257 3.95 -21.18 -5.99
CA TYR A 257 3.15 -20.39 -5.06
C TYR A 257 3.25 -20.97 -3.64
N ARG A 258 2.88 -20.16 -2.65
CA ARG A 258 2.76 -20.57 -1.26
C ARG A 258 1.48 -20.02 -0.66
N LEU A 259 0.63 -20.92 -0.24
CA LEU A 259 -0.63 -20.63 0.41
C LEU A 259 -0.46 -20.75 1.93
N PHE A 260 -0.78 -19.67 2.64
CA PHE A 260 -0.88 -19.63 4.09
C PHE A 260 -2.34 -19.57 4.50
N THR A 261 -2.73 -20.52 5.34
CA THR A 261 -4.07 -20.63 5.90
C THR A 261 -3.98 -20.83 7.41
N GLN A 262 -5.11 -20.89 8.07
CA GLN A 262 -5.18 -21.19 9.50
C GLN A 262 -4.53 -22.55 9.85
N GLU A 263 -4.58 -23.52 8.94
CA GLU A 263 -4.09 -24.87 9.19
C GLU A 263 -2.56 -24.98 9.19
N ASN A 264 -1.87 -24.08 8.46
CA ASN A 264 -0.43 -24.17 8.25
C ASN A 264 0.37 -22.94 8.69
N CYS A 265 -0.29 -21.93 9.30
CA CYS A 265 0.35 -20.68 9.70
C CYS A 265 -0.16 -20.19 11.05
N GLU A 266 0.72 -20.17 12.06
CA GLU A 266 0.42 -19.68 13.41
C GLU A 266 -0.14 -18.25 13.41
N GLN A 267 0.41 -17.37 12.56
CA GLN A 267 0.01 -15.97 12.50
C GLN A 267 -1.41 -15.76 11.93
N LEU A 268 -2.00 -16.79 11.32
CA LEU A 268 -3.39 -16.76 10.85
C LEU A 268 -4.36 -17.51 11.78
N GLN A 269 -3.88 -18.01 12.91
CA GLN A 269 -4.74 -18.58 13.95
C GLN A 269 -5.61 -17.52 14.63
N PRO A 270 -6.81 -17.86 15.08
CA PRO A 270 -7.75 -16.91 15.68
C PRO A 270 -7.15 -16.08 16.81
N ASP A 271 -6.42 -16.70 17.74
CA ASP A 271 -5.83 -16.03 18.89
C ASP A 271 -4.80 -14.96 18.48
N PHE A 272 -3.97 -15.27 17.48
CA PHE A 272 -3.01 -14.32 16.94
C PHE A 272 -3.70 -13.16 16.24
N LEU A 273 -4.71 -13.45 15.41
CA LEU A 273 -5.49 -12.45 14.70
C LEU A 273 -6.24 -11.53 15.67
N GLU A 274 -6.86 -12.07 16.72
CA GLU A 274 -7.56 -11.28 17.74
C GLU A 274 -6.60 -10.40 18.54
N SER A 275 -5.44 -10.92 18.92
CA SER A 275 -4.38 -10.12 19.54
C SER A 275 -3.92 -8.98 18.62
N THR A 276 -3.79 -9.27 17.33
CA THR A 276 -3.43 -8.27 16.32
C THR A 276 -4.49 -7.19 16.17
N ILE A 277 -5.78 -7.56 16.14
CA ILE A 277 -6.91 -6.62 16.09
C ILE A 277 -6.91 -5.73 17.33
N LEU A 278 -6.66 -6.28 18.51
CA LEU A 278 -6.58 -5.50 19.74
C LEU A 278 -5.47 -4.43 19.64
N ARG A 279 -4.28 -4.79 19.16
CA ARG A 279 -3.17 -3.85 18.95
C ARG A 279 -3.53 -2.74 17.95
N ILE A 280 -4.16 -3.10 16.83
CA ILE A 280 -4.66 -2.14 15.84
C ILE A 280 -5.65 -1.19 16.50
N SER A 281 -6.63 -1.71 17.26
CA SER A 281 -7.62 -0.91 17.94
C SER A 281 -7.00 0.07 18.95
N GLN A 282 -6.07 -0.39 19.77
CA GLN A 282 -5.38 0.46 20.77
C GLN A 282 -4.63 1.62 20.12
N ARG A 283 -3.92 1.33 19.01
CA ARG A 283 -3.23 2.37 18.25
C ARG A 283 -4.20 3.38 17.65
N ASN A 284 -5.28 2.90 17.05
CA ASN A 284 -6.31 3.75 16.45
C ASN A 284 -6.94 4.66 17.52
N GLN A 285 -7.25 4.13 18.71
CA GLN A 285 -7.77 4.92 19.85
C GLN A 285 -6.82 6.04 20.25
N SER A 286 -5.51 5.79 20.28
CA SER A 286 -4.51 6.83 20.57
C SER A 286 -4.59 7.96 19.54
N THR A 287 -4.75 7.62 18.26
CA THR A 287 -4.87 8.63 17.20
C THR A 287 -6.22 9.35 17.25
N GLU A 288 -7.29 8.65 17.57
CA GLU A 288 -8.62 9.25 17.81
C GLU A 288 -8.59 10.24 18.99
N ALA A 289 -7.78 9.96 20.03
CA ALA A 289 -7.55 10.89 21.14
C ALA A 289 -6.85 12.19 20.64
N CYS A 290 -5.85 12.08 19.76
CA CYS A 290 -5.23 13.26 19.14
C CYS A 290 -6.24 14.08 18.32
N LEU A 291 -7.10 13.41 17.54
CA LEU A 291 -8.16 14.08 16.78
C LEU A 291 -9.14 14.83 17.66
N ARG A 292 -9.43 14.32 18.86
CA ARG A 292 -10.32 15.00 19.83
C ARG A 292 -9.66 16.18 20.54
N LEU A 293 -8.36 16.10 20.77
CA LEU A 293 -7.61 17.16 21.45
C LEU A 293 -7.33 18.34 20.53
N ALA A 294 -7.08 18.09 19.24
CA ALA A 294 -6.77 19.13 18.28
C ALA A 294 -8.01 19.95 17.90
N GLN A 295 -7.88 21.27 17.93
CA GLN A 295 -8.94 22.20 17.51
C GLN A 295 -8.88 22.50 15.99
N ASN A 296 -7.75 22.22 15.37
CA ASN A 296 -7.53 22.44 13.94
C ASN A 296 -6.41 21.54 13.41
N GLN A 297 -6.22 21.56 12.10
CA GLN A 297 -5.22 20.74 11.39
C GLN A 297 -3.78 21.03 11.86
N LYS A 298 -3.45 22.28 12.15
CA LYS A 298 -2.10 22.66 12.60
C LYS A 298 -1.80 22.09 13.99
N GLU A 299 -2.76 22.15 14.90
CA GLU A 299 -2.62 21.53 16.23
C GLU A 299 -2.49 20.02 16.12
N LEU A 300 -3.28 19.36 15.26
CA LEU A 300 -3.15 17.93 15.04
C LEU A 300 -1.75 17.54 14.59
N LEU A 301 -1.15 18.28 13.67
CA LEU A 301 0.22 18.06 13.25
C LEU A 301 1.23 18.26 14.38
N GLY A 302 1.02 19.27 15.23
CA GLY A 302 1.84 19.53 16.42
C GLY A 302 1.78 18.41 17.48
N LEU A 303 0.71 17.61 17.50
CA LEU A 303 0.57 16.47 18.40
C LEU A 303 1.27 15.20 17.87
N GLN A 304 1.80 15.21 16.66
CA GLN A 304 2.49 14.09 16.04
C GLN A 304 3.98 14.37 15.93
N TYR A 305 4.80 13.37 16.22
CA TYR A 305 6.24 13.44 16.01
C TYR A 305 6.63 12.57 14.80
N PRO A 306 7.22 13.15 13.75
CA PRO A 306 7.59 12.41 12.55
C PRO A 306 8.82 11.53 12.76
N THR A 307 8.82 10.34 12.19
CA THR A 307 9.97 9.44 12.14
C THR A 307 10.61 9.53 10.74
N PHE A 308 11.40 10.58 10.51
CA PHE A 308 11.98 10.87 9.19
C PHE A 308 12.89 9.77 8.64
N SER A 309 13.45 8.92 9.49
CA SER A 309 14.21 7.74 9.07
C SER A 309 13.34 6.62 8.49
N ASN A 310 12.01 6.71 8.61
CA ASN A 310 11.08 5.73 8.07
C ASN A 310 11.09 5.73 6.54
N PHE A 311 10.89 4.53 5.95
CA PHE A 311 10.83 4.34 4.50
C PHE A 311 9.85 5.30 3.79
N PHE A 312 8.70 5.58 4.37
CA PHE A 312 7.70 6.47 3.76
C PHE A 312 8.15 7.93 3.65
N TRP A 313 9.00 8.41 4.57
CA TRP A 313 9.64 9.69 4.44
C TRP A 313 10.79 9.64 3.42
N LYS A 314 11.64 8.62 3.51
CA LYS A 314 12.78 8.45 2.58
C LYS A 314 12.36 8.33 1.11
N SER A 315 11.15 7.83 0.85
CA SER A 315 10.59 7.73 -0.50
C SER A 315 9.86 9.01 -0.95
N ALA A 316 9.69 9.99 -0.06
CA ALA A 316 9.02 11.24 -0.39
C ALA A 316 9.92 12.14 -1.25
N PRO A 317 9.34 12.98 -2.14
CA PRO A 317 10.09 13.96 -2.90
C PRO A 317 10.84 14.95 -1.98
N PRO A 318 12.02 15.49 -2.37
CA PRO A 318 12.75 16.48 -1.57
C PRO A 318 11.92 17.70 -1.17
N ALA A 319 10.95 18.11 -2.00
CA ALA A 319 10.04 19.20 -1.70
C ALA A 319 9.16 18.93 -0.47
N TYR A 320 8.86 17.67 -0.19
CA TYR A 320 8.11 17.25 1.00
C TYR A 320 8.84 17.59 2.30
N PHE A 321 10.15 17.38 2.34
CA PHE A 321 10.96 17.72 3.51
C PHE A 321 10.97 19.21 3.77
N LYS A 322 11.08 20.04 2.72
CA LYS A 322 10.99 21.50 2.85
C LYS A 322 9.64 21.98 3.40
N GLU A 323 8.56 21.32 3.01
CA GLU A 323 7.24 21.61 3.58
C GLU A 323 7.10 21.07 5.03
N ALA A 324 7.70 19.91 5.33
CA ALA A 324 7.72 19.36 6.69
C ALA A 324 8.52 20.25 7.66
N GLU A 325 9.62 20.86 7.21
CA GLU A 325 10.39 21.87 7.98
C GLU A 325 9.52 23.07 8.42
N LYS A 326 8.57 23.49 7.61
CA LYS A 326 7.64 24.56 7.98
C LYS A 326 6.70 24.18 9.12
N VAL A 327 6.43 22.89 9.29
CA VAL A 327 5.50 22.36 10.31
C VAL A 327 6.25 22.02 11.60
N TRP A 328 7.38 21.33 11.50
CA TRP A 328 8.11 20.79 12.65
C TRP A 328 9.46 21.47 12.92
N GLY A 329 9.85 22.45 12.09
CA GLY A 329 11.08 23.21 12.27
C GLY A 329 12.35 22.37 12.09
N ASP A 330 13.42 22.76 12.78
CA ASP A 330 14.77 22.13 12.65
C ASP A 330 14.88 20.69 13.16
N ALA A 331 13.78 20.06 13.56
CA ALA A 331 13.77 18.64 13.96
C ALA A 331 14.30 17.70 12.86
N LEU A 332 14.32 18.18 11.61
CA LEU A 332 14.91 17.47 10.46
C LEU A 332 16.44 17.40 10.47
N ASN A 333 17.12 18.31 11.16
CA ASN A 333 18.59 18.37 11.17
C ASN A 333 19.23 17.32 12.07
N HIS A 334 18.43 16.55 12.81
CA HIS A 334 18.87 15.51 13.75
C HIS A 334 18.41 14.10 13.40
N ALA A 335 17.87 13.89 12.19
CA ALA A 335 17.37 12.58 11.71
C ALA A 335 18.38 11.98 10.64
#